data_6282e1cea8460c3b68187ebdf78bb331
#
_entry.id   6282e1cea8460c3b68187ebdf78bb331
#
_cell.length_a   1.000
_cell.length_b   1.000
_cell.length_c   1.000
_cell.angle_alpha   90.00
_cell.angle_beta   90.00
_cell.angle_gamma   90.00
#
_symmetry.space_group_name_H-M   'P 1'
#
loop_
_entity.id
_entity.type
_entity.pdbx_description
1 polymer ?
#
loop_
_entity_poly.entity_id
_entity_poly.type
_entity_poly.pdbx_seq_one_letter_code
_entity_poly.pdbx_strand_id
1 'polypeptide(L)'
;LNPEKINIIRYADDFVITGISHDTLSEKVLPLLENFLAERGLTLSPEKTRITHISDGFDFLGMNIRKYNGKLLIKPSPQKVKEFLKRVRQTIKDNPTVSQSTLIWHLNPVLKGWARYYRHVVSKKIFQKVSHEIWKALWRWACRRHPKKGTGWIRKKYFRSVNFRHWVFGTETGKLLPSGKRELLALYEIS
;
A
#
# COMPACT_ATOMS: atom_id res chain seq x y z
N LEU A 1 31.45 -0.70 -22.59
CA LEU A 1 31.61 -0.90 -21.13
C LEU A 1 31.15 0.36 -20.41
N ASN A 2 30.36 0.23 -19.36
CA ASN A 2 29.89 1.35 -18.52
C ASN A 2 30.67 1.30 -17.18
N PRO A 3 31.91 1.85 -17.12
CA PRO A 3 32.78 1.74 -15.94
C PRO A 3 32.21 2.46 -14.74
N GLU A 4 31.44 3.52 -14.94
CA GLU A 4 30.82 4.31 -13.88
C GLU A 4 29.45 3.74 -13.46
N LYS A 5 28.98 2.66 -14.11
CA LYS A 5 27.69 1.97 -13.85
C LYS A 5 26.51 2.93 -13.77
N ILE A 6 26.52 3.94 -14.62
CA ILE A 6 25.43 4.92 -14.71
C ILE A 6 24.26 4.25 -15.43
N ASN A 7 23.12 4.18 -14.77
CA ASN A 7 21.86 3.69 -15.34
C ASN A 7 20.75 4.69 -15.05
N ILE A 8 19.85 4.87 -16.00
CA ILE A 8 18.66 5.70 -15.84
C ILE A 8 17.40 4.81 -15.90
N ILE A 9 16.50 5.00 -14.95
CA ILE A 9 15.18 4.38 -14.91
C ILE A 9 14.17 5.52 -14.91
N ARG A 10 13.33 5.57 -15.94
CA ARG A 10 12.33 6.64 -16.10
C ARG A 10 10.92 6.08 -16.10
N TYR A 11 10.02 6.80 -15.47
CA TYR A 11 8.58 6.56 -15.52
C TYR A 11 7.86 7.91 -15.59
N ALA A 12 7.32 8.25 -16.76
CA ALA A 12 6.76 9.56 -17.08
C ALA A 12 7.77 10.69 -16.77
N ASP A 13 7.44 11.57 -15.84
CA ASP A 13 8.29 12.70 -15.40
C ASP A 13 9.24 12.30 -14.25
N ASP A 14 8.97 11.19 -13.58
CA ASP A 14 9.83 10.68 -12.50
C ASP A 14 10.97 9.84 -13.07
N PHE A 15 12.17 10.02 -12.57
CA PHE A 15 13.33 9.20 -12.96
C PHE A 15 14.28 8.98 -11.78
N VAL A 16 15.04 7.91 -11.87
CA VAL A 16 16.15 7.59 -10.95
C VAL A 16 17.39 7.32 -11.78
N ILE A 17 18.50 7.95 -11.42
CA ILE A 17 19.82 7.68 -12.00
C ILE A 17 20.68 7.03 -10.92
N THR A 18 21.33 5.94 -11.25
CA THR A 18 22.28 5.26 -10.37
C THR A 18 23.70 5.44 -10.88
N GLY A 19 24.66 5.54 -9.98
CA GLY A 19 26.10 5.62 -10.28
C GLY A 19 26.92 5.01 -9.15
N ILE A 20 28.22 4.85 -9.36
CA ILE A 20 29.13 4.21 -8.39
C ILE A 20 29.48 5.11 -7.20
N SER A 21 29.48 6.44 -7.39
CA SER A 21 29.85 7.40 -6.35
C SER A 21 28.96 8.64 -6.38
N HIS A 22 28.98 9.38 -5.27
CA HIS A 22 28.33 10.68 -5.15
C HIS A 22 28.92 11.67 -6.19
N ASP A 23 30.26 11.73 -6.31
CA ASP A 23 30.94 12.67 -7.17
C ASP A 23 30.62 12.41 -8.66
N THR A 24 30.51 11.14 -9.06
CA THR A 24 30.07 10.81 -10.42
C THR A 24 28.68 11.38 -10.71
N LEU A 25 27.77 11.31 -9.73
CA LEU A 25 26.41 11.82 -9.91
C LEU A 25 26.33 13.35 -9.84
N SER A 26 27.07 13.98 -8.91
CA SER A 26 27.02 15.44 -8.69
C SER A 26 27.82 16.24 -9.72
N GLU A 27 29.00 15.75 -10.10
CA GLU A 27 29.91 16.54 -10.93
C GLU A 27 29.79 16.23 -12.44
N LYS A 28 29.36 15.01 -12.78
CA LYS A 28 29.25 14.60 -14.19
C LYS A 28 27.78 14.49 -14.65
N VAL A 29 26.96 13.74 -13.92
CA VAL A 29 25.60 13.42 -14.37
C VAL A 29 24.65 14.60 -14.20
N LEU A 30 24.67 15.25 -13.05
CA LEU A 30 23.76 16.36 -12.75
C LEU A 30 23.90 17.52 -13.72
N PRO A 31 25.11 18.05 -14.02
CA PRO A 31 25.27 19.13 -14.98
C PRO A 31 24.85 18.75 -16.40
N LEU A 32 25.15 17.51 -16.83
CA LEU A 32 24.69 17.02 -18.14
C LEU A 32 23.17 16.98 -18.25
N LEU A 33 22.52 16.55 -17.17
CA LEU A 33 21.06 16.47 -17.11
C LEU A 33 20.42 17.87 -17.10
N GLU A 34 20.98 18.81 -16.33
CA GLU A 34 20.53 20.20 -16.27
C GLU A 34 20.63 20.87 -17.65
N ASN A 35 21.77 20.73 -18.35
CA ASN A 35 21.95 21.24 -19.68
C ASN A 35 20.96 20.62 -20.68
N PHE A 36 20.79 19.30 -20.65
CA PHE A 36 19.85 18.58 -21.51
C PHE A 36 18.42 19.06 -21.32
N LEU A 37 18.00 19.31 -20.07
CA LEU A 37 16.67 19.81 -19.76
C LEU A 37 16.49 21.28 -20.15
N ALA A 38 17.52 22.12 -19.89
CA ALA A 38 17.49 23.55 -20.21
C ALA A 38 17.31 23.81 -21.72
N GLU A 39 17.96 23.03 -22.59
CA GLU A 39 17.77 23.08 -24.05
C GLU A 39 16.31 22.84 -24.48
N ARG A 40 15.51 22.21 -23.61
CA ARG A 40 14.09 21.86 -23.84
C ARG A 40 13.12 22.73 -23.04
N GLY A 41 13.63 23.81 -22.42
CA GLY A 41 12.84 24.69 -21.57
C GLY A 41 12.35 24.04 -20.27
N LEU A 42 13.01 22.95 -19.81
CA LEU A 42 12.70 22.23 -18.58
C LEU A 42 13.76 22.48 -17.52
N THR A 43 13.36 22.41 -16.26
CA THR A 43 14.27 22.56 -15.11
C THR A 43 14.06 21.45 -14.09
N LEU A 44 15.11 21.04 -13.40
CA LEU A 44 15.01 20.15 -12.26
C LEU A 44 14.38 20.88 -11.08
N SER A 45 13.50 20.20 -10.34
CA SER A 45 12.98 20.73 -9.07
C SER A 45 14.04 20.53 -7.98
N PRO A 46 14.64 21.60 -7.39
CA PRO A 46 15.65 21.46 -6.34
C PRO A 46 15.11 20.74 -5.10
N GLU A 47 13.83 20.93 -4.78
CA GLU A 47 13.21 20.29 -3.62
C GLU A 47 13.02 18.78 -3.78
N LYS A 48 12.88 18.30 -5.03
CA LYS A 48 12.62 16.88 -5.34
C LYS A 48 13.87 16.14 -5.79
N THR A 49 14.89 16.84 -6.29
CA THR A 49 16.15 16.24 -6.78
C THR A 49 17.11 16.03 -5.62
N ARG A 50 17.48 14.78 -5.36
CA ARG A 50 18.38 14.44 -4.26
C ARG A 50 19.32 13.32 -4.66
N ILE A 51 20.60 13.48 -4.33
CA ILE A 51 21.59 12.39 -4.38
C ILE A 51 21.57 11.71 -3.02
N THR A 52 21.32 10.41 -2.99
CA THR A 52 21.15 9.64 -1.75
C THR A 52 21.93 8.34 -1.84
N HIS A 53 22.64 7.99 -0.78
CA HIS A 53 23.31 6.69 -0.72
C HIS A 53 22.28 5.57 -0.56
N ILE A 54 22.49 4.44 -1.24
CA ILE A 54 21.51 3.34 -1.27
C ILE A 54 21.27 2.69 0.11
N SER A 55 22.20 2.83 1.08
CA SER A 55 22.01 2.38 2.46
C SER A 55 21.02 3.26 3.23
N ASP A 56 20.85 4.53 2.84
CA ASP A 56 19.88 5.43 3.44
C ASP A 56 18.50 5.20 2.82
N GLY A 57 18.47 4.84 1.54
CA GLY A 57 17.29 4.51 0.78
C GLY A 57 16.55 5.74 0.26
N PHE A 58 15.69 5.50 -0.70
CA PHE A 58 14.84 6.54 -1.30
C PHE A 58 13.48 5.96 -1.70
N ASP A 59 12.51 6.83 -1.86
CA ASP A 59 11.18 6.46 -2.32
C ASP A 59 11.04 6.75 -3.82
N PHE A 60 10.59 5.74 -4.59
CA PHE A 60 10.30 5.87 -6.02
C PHE A 60 9.04 5.09 -6.35
N LEU A 61 8.09 5.72 -7.06
CA LEU A 61 6.80 5.14 -7.44
C LEU A 61 6.04 4.49 -6.25
N GLY A 62 6.11 5.13 -5.08
CA GLY A 62 5.45 4.62 -3.87
C GLY A 62 6.14 3.43 -3.21
N MET A 63 7.32 3.06 -3.67
CA MET A 63 8.15 2.00 -3.10
C MET A 63 9.39 2.60 -2.47
N ASN A 64 9.77 2.12 -1.29
CA ASN A 64 11.04 2.42 -0.65
C ASN A 64 12.09 1.41 -1.10
N ILE A 65 13.16 1.91 -1.70
CA ILE A 65 14.29 1.13 -2.23
C ILE A 65 15.47 1.38 -1.34
N ARG A 66 15.99 0.33 -0.67
CA ARG A 66 17.07 0.47 0.30
C ARG A 66 17.90 -0.79 0.40
N LYS A 67 19.22 -0.62 0.60
CA LYS A 67 20.16 -1.73 0.86
C LYS A 67 20.36 -1.91 2.37
N TYR A 68 20.07 -3.10 2.87
CA TYR A 68 20.24 -3.49 4.27
C TYR A 68 21.29 -4.60 4.36
N ASN A 69 22.38 -4.37 5.07
CA ASN A 69 23.44 -5.37 5.25
C ASN A 69 23.84 -6.06 3.92
N GLY A 70 24.07 -5.28 2.87
CA GLY A 70 24.43 -5.78 1.55
C GLY A 70 23.26 -6.25 0.67
N LYS A 71 22.05 -6.45 1.21
CA LYS A 71 20.87 -6.95 0.47
C LYS A 71 19.92 -5.81 0.10
N LEU A 72 19.65 -5.67 -1.20
CA LEU A 72 18.66 -4.71 -1.69
C LEU A 72 17.23 -5.21 -1.40
N LEU A 73 16.44 -4.36 -0.76
CA LEU A 73 15.03 -4.61 -0.50
C LEU A 73 14.18 -3.50 -1.07
N ILE A 74 13.11 -3.89 -1.76
CA ILE A 74 12.06 -2.99 -2.25
C ILE A 74 10.80 -3.29 -1.42
N LYS A 75 10.23 -2.25 -0.80
CA LYS A 75 9.07 -2.36 0.08
C LYS A 75 8.05 -1.25 -0.24
N PRO A 76 6.76 -1.39 0.12
CA PRO A 76 5.84 -0.25 0.13
C PRO A 76 6.41 0.89 0.96
N SER A 77 6.41 2.12 0.44
CA SER A 77 6.93 3.26 1.19
C SER A 77 6.09 3.56 2.43
N PRO A 78 6.70 3.91 3.58
CA PRO A 78 5.98 4.19 4.81
C PRO A 78 4.90 5.26 4.65
N GLN A 79 5.19 6.29 3.85
CA GLN A 79 4.26 7.38 3.57
C GLN A 79 3.02 6.85 2.82
N LYS A 80 3.20 6.03 1.77
CA LYS A 80 2.08 5.45 1.00
C LYS A 80 1.24 4.47 1.81
N VAL A 81 1.85 3.71 2.71
CA VAL A 81 1.12 2.87 3.67
C VAL A 81 0.26 3.72 4.61
N LYS A 82 0.80 4.82 5.14
CA LYS A 82 0.07 5.75 6.02
C LYS A 82 -1.11 6.41 5.29
N GLU A 83 -0.89 6.90 4.06
CA GLU A 83 -1.93 7.49 3.21
C GLU A 83 -3.05 6.48 2.92
N PHE A 84 -2.70 5.26 2.56
CA PHE A 84 -3.65 4.18 2.31
C PHE A 84 -4.52 3.88 3.54
N LEU A 85 -3.90 3.70 4.71
CA LEU A 85 -4.62 3.47 5.95
C LEU A 85 -5.52 4.64 6.32
N LYS A 86 -5.07 5.89 6.10
CA LYS A 86 -5.89 7.09 6.30
C LYS A 86 -7.13 7.06 5.40
N ARG A 87 -6.97 6.76 4.12
CA ARG A 87 -8.08 6.65 3.15
C ARG A 87 -9.08 5.57 3.55
N VAL A 88 -8.61 4.36 3.88
CA VAL A 88 -9.49 3.24 4.29
C VAL A 88 -10.26 3.59 5.57
N ARG A 89 -9.58 4.17 6.57
CA ARG A 89 -10.23 4.61 7.82
C ARG A 89 -11.27 5.70 7.58
N GLN A 90 -10.99 6.62 6.66
CA GLN A 90 -11.94 7.66 6.28
C GLN A 90 -13.17 7.05 5.61
N THR A 91 -13.00 6.14 4.65
CA THR A 91 -14.11 5.41 4.03
C THR A 91 -14.99 4.73 5.07
N ILE A 92 -14.40 4.06 6.07
CA ILE A 92 -15.15 3.40 7.16
C ILE A 92 -15.90 4.43 8.02
N LYS A 93 -15.27 5.57 8.31
CA LYS A 93 -15.82 6.65 9.14
C LYS A 93 -17.01 7.34 8.46
N ASP A 94 -16.90 7.57 7.15
CA ASP A 94 -17.92 8.26 6.34
C ASP A 94 -19.17 7.37 6.06
N ASN A 95 -19.06 6.08 6.38
CA ASN A 95 -20.12 5.11 6.18
C ASN A 95 -20.60 4.47 7.51
N PRO A 96 -21.08 5.26 8.50
CA PRO A 96 -21.41 4.74 9.83
C PRO A 96 -22.70 3.90 9.84
N THR A 97 -23.63 4.15 8.91
CA THR A 97 -24.99 3.56 8.91
C THR A 97 -25.22 2.56 7.79
N VAL A 98 -24.34 2.47 6.79
CA VAL A 98 -24.51 1.54 5.65
C VAL A 98 -24.53 0.08 6.11
N SER A 99 -25.09 -0.80 5.29
CA SER A 99 -25.06 -2.25 5.56
C SER A 99 -23.62 -2.77 5.56
N GLN A 100 -23.39 -3.90 6.23
CA GLN A 100 -22.08 -4.56 6.20
C GLN A 100 -21.65 -4.93 4.78
N SER A 101 -22.58 -5.43 3.97
CA SER A 101 -22.33 -5.78 2.57
C SER A 101 -21.90 -4.56 1.75
N THR A 102 -22.61 -3.44 1.89
CA THR A 102 -22.26 -2.18 1.21
C THR A 102 -20.86 -1.71 1.58
N LEU A 103 -20.51 -1.76 2.87
CA LEU A 103 -19.15 -1.37 3.31
C LEU A 103 -18.07 -2.28 2.71
N ILE A 104 -18.31 -3.59 2.65
CA ILE A 104 -17.39 -4.56 2.02
C ILE A 104 -17.25 -4.26 0.53
N TRP A 105 -18.33 -3.94 -0.18
CA TRP A 105 -18.29 -3.55 -1.59
C TRP A 105 -17.47 -2.30 -1.84
N HIS A 106 -17.54 -1.29 -0.97
CA HIS A 106 -16.72 -0.09 -1.08
C HIS A 106 -15.22 -0.35 -0.79
N LEU A 107 -14.92 -1.23 0.17
CA LEU A 107 -13.55 -1.48 0.58
C LEU A 107 -12.81 -2.44 -0.34
N ASN A 108 -13.45 -3.52 -0.79
CA ASN A 108 -12.78 -4.59 -1.52
C ASN A 108 -12.02 -4.13 -2.78
N PRO A 109 -12.54 -3.26 -3.65
CA PRO A 109 -11.78 -2.78 -4.81
C PRO A 109 -10.50 -2.04 -4.40
N VAL A 110 -10.59 -1.21 -3.36
CA VAL A 110 -9.46 -0.42 -2.85
C VAL A 110 -8.38 -1.32 -2.25
N LEU A 111 -8.79 -2.30 -1.43
CA LEU A 111 -7.88 -3.26 -0.81
C LEU A 111 -7.21 -4.14 -1.87
N LYS A 112 -7.98 -4.65 -2.82
CA LYS A 112 -7.50 -5.51 -3.91
C LYS A 112 -6.50 -4.76 -4.82
N GLY A 113 -6.82 -3.53 -5.19
CA GLY A 113 -5.93 -2.70 -6.02
C GLY A 113 -4.59 -2.45 -5.32
N TRP A 114 -4.63 -2.06 -4.05
CA TRP A 114 -3.43 -1.81 -3.25
C TRP A 114 -2.58 -3.08 -3.05
N ALA A 115 -3.20 -4.21 -2.70
CA ALA A 115 -2.50 -5.48 -2.53
C ALA A 115 -1.85 -5.95 -3.84
N ARG A 116 -2.56 -5.85 -4.98
CA ARG A 116 -2.02 -6.21 -6.30
C ARG A 116 -0.82 -5.38 -6.68
N TYR A 117 -0.83 -4.08 -6.36
CA TYR A 117 0.28 -3.18 -6.65
C TYR A 117 1.55 -3.55 -5.88
N TYR A 118 1.43 -4.00 -4.63
CA TYR A 118 2.59 -4.28 -3.78
C TYR A 118 2.93 -5.76 -3.59
N ARG A 119 2.18 -6.71 -4.17
CA ARG A 119 2.40 -8.15 -3.96
C ARG A 119 3.75 -8.68 -4.45
N HIS A 120 4.36 -7.98 -5.41
CA HIS A 120 5.62 -8.39 -6.05
C HIS A 120 6.87 -7.87 -5.35
N VAL A 121 6.71 -7.10 -4.27
CA VAL A 121 7.81 -6.59 -3.45
C VAL A 121 7.77 -7.17 -2.03
N VAL A 122 8.75 -6.82 -1.19
CA VAL A 122 8.82 -7.32 0.20
C VAL A 122 7.72 -6.67 1.06
N SER A 123 6.52 -7.20 0.99
CA SER A 123 5.31 -6.59 1.56
C SER A 123 4.66 -7.40 2.69
N LYS A 124 4.98 -8.68 2.89
CA LYS A 124 4.28 -9.58 3.82
C LYS A 124 4.04 -8.98 5.22
N LYS A 125 5.09 -8.47 5.88
CA LYS A 125 4.96 -7.86 7.22
C LYS A 125 4.10 -6.58 7.19
N ILE A 126 4.19 -5.82 6.11
CA ILE A 126 3.40 -4.60 5.90
C ILE A 126 1.94 -4.96 5.67
N PHE A 127 1.65 -5.98 4.88
CA PHE A 127 0.30 -6.49 4.65
C PHE A 127 -0.36 -6.95 5.95
N GLN A 128 0.35 -7.71 6.78
CA GLN A 128 -0.14 -8.13 8.10
C GLN A 128 -0.47 -6.93 9.00
N LYS A 129 0.42 -5.92 9.07
CA LYS A 129 0.18 -4.69 9.82
C LYS A 129 -1.04 -3.93 9.30
N VAL A 130 -1.15 -3.76 7.99
CA VAL A 130 -2.26 -3.06 7.34
C VAL A 130 -3.58 -3.79 7.58
N SER A 131 -3.62 -5.11 7.40
CA SER A 131 -4.80 -5.95 7.67
C SER A 131 -5.27 -5.80 9.12
N HIS A 132 -4.34 -5.81 10.07
CA HIS A 132 -4.65 -5.63 11.49
C HIS A 132 -5.24 -4.23 11.80
N GLU A 133 -4.67 -3.18 11.21
CA GLU A 133 -5.17 -1.81 11.39
C GLU A 133 -6.57 -1.60 10.78
N ILE A 134 -6.84 -2.24 9.65
CA ILE A 134 -8.18 -2.24 9.02
C ILE A 134 -9.16 -3.01 9.89
N TRP A 135 -8.77 -4.19 10.37
CA TRP A 135 -9.59 -4.98 11.29
C TRP A 135 -9.98 -4.17 12.53
N LYS A 136 -9.04 -3.48 13.17
CA LYS A 136 -9.33 -2.59 14.31
C LYS A 136 -10.35 -1.50 13.97
N ALA A 137 -10.25 -0.92 12.77
CA ALA A 137 -11.19 0.13 12.35
C ALA A 137 -12.60 -0.43 12.16
N LEU A 138 -12.72 -1.61 11.53
CA LEU A 138 -13.99 -2.31 11.34
C LEU A 138 -14.60 -2.80 12.66
N TRP A 139 -13.77 -3.28 13.58
CA TRP A 139 -14.23 -3.64 14.92
C TRP A 139 -14.85 -2.45 15.64
N ARG A 140 -14.16 -1.29 15.64
CA ARG A 140 -14.69 -0.05 16.23
C ARG A 140 -15.97 0.43 15.54
N TRP A 141 -16.06 0.28 14.22
CA TRP A 141 -17.27 0.59 13.46
C TRP A 141 -18.43 -0.31 13.90
N ALA A 142 -18.24 -1.61 14.05
CA ALA A 142 -19.24 -2.56 14.50
C ALA A 142 -19.69 -2.28 15.94
N CYS A 143 -18.77 -1.99 16.86
CA CYS A 143 -19.08 -1.64 18.25
C CYS A 143 -19.92 -0.36 18.36
N ARG A 144 -19.59 0.68 17.61
CA ARG A 144 -20.33 1.95 17.63
C ARG A 144 -21.79 1.81 17.17
N ARG A 145 -22.06 0.86 16.29
CA ARG A 145 -23.44 0.58 15.82
C ARG A 145 -24.31 -0.11 16.87
N HIS A 146 -23.71 -0.74 17.85
CA HIS A 146 -24.40 -1.53 18.86
C HIS A 146 -23.84 -1.31 20.26
N PRO A 147 -23.95 -0.07 20.80
CA PRO A 147 -23.32 0.29 22.08
C PRO A 147 -23.84 -0.52 23.28
N LYS A 148 -25.06 -1.05 23.17
CA LYS A 148 -25.68 -1.88 24.23
C LYS A 148 -25.44 -3.38 24.06
N LYS A 149 -24.64 -3.84 23.05
CA LYS A 149 -24.37 -5.25 22.80
C LYS A 149 -22.95 -5.63 23.22
N GLY A 150 -22.80 -6.80 23.83
CA GLY A 150 -21.50 -7.32 24.22
C GLY A 150 -20.63 -7.76 23.03
N THR A 151 -19.34 -7.87 23.25
CA THR A 151 -18.32 -8.22 22.25
C THR A 151 -18.60 -9.56 21.55
N GLY A 152 -19.09 -10.56 22.28
CA GLY A 152 -19.48 -11.87 21.72
C GLY A 152 -20.60 -11.78 20.68
N TRP A 153 -21.59 -10.94 20.93
CA TRP A 153 -22.68 -10.70 19.97
C TRP A 153 -22.17 -9.98 18.72
N ILE A 154 -21.36 -8.93 18.89
CA ILE A 154 -20.75 -8.17 17.77
C ILE A 154 -19.91 -9.09 16.90
N ARG A 155 -19.09 -9.95 17.53
CA ARG A 155 -18.30 -10.97 16.84
C ARG A 155 -19.18 -11.87 15.97
N LYS A 156 -20.23 -12.48 16.57
CA LYS A 156 -21.14 -13.38 15.85
C LYS A 156 -21.86 -12.69 14.69
N LYS A 157 -22.21 -11.40 14.85
CA LYS A 157 -22.93 -10.64 13.83
C LYS A 157 -22.06 -10.26 12.63
N TYR A 158 -20.84 -9.76 12.88
CA TYR A 158 -20.03 -9.10 11.85
C TYR A 158 -18.81 -9.90 11.38
N PHE A 159 -18.43 -10.93 12.11
CA PHE A 159 -17.21 -11.69 11.81
C PHE A 159 -17.52 -13.17 11.63
N ARG A 160 -16.81 -13.79 10.69
CA ARG A 160 -16.97 -15.20 10.32
C ARG A 160 -15.62 -15.91 10.34
N SER A 161 -15.65 -17.23 10.44
CA SER A 161 -14.51 -18.07 10.13
C SER A 161 -14.58 -18.47 8.66
N VAL A 162 -13.51 -18.21 7.92
CA VAL A 162 -13.41 -18.53 6.49
C VAL A 162 -12.13 -19.33 6.28
N ASN A 163 -12.29 -20.58 5.85
CA ASN A 163 -11.19 -21.53 5.79
C ASN A 163 -10.49 -21.63 7.16
N PHE A 164 -9.17 -21.45 7.23
CA PHE A 164 -8.39 -21.47 8.48
C PHE A 164 -8.26 -20.10 9.16
N ARG A 165 -9.00 -19.09 8.71
CA ARG A 165 -8.95 -17.73 9.28
C ARG A 165 -10.18 -17.46 10.14
N HIS A 166 -9.91 -16.91 11.30
CA HIS A 166 -10.95 -16.47 12.23
C HIS A 166 -11.11 -14.94 12.19
N TRP A 167 -12.28 -14.46 12.57
CA TRP A 167 -12.58 -13.03 12.68
C TRP A 167 -12.49 -12.26 11.36
N VAL A 168 -12.83 -12.90 10.24
CA VAL A 168 -12.94 -12.25 8.94
C VAL A 168 -14.22 -11.42 8.93
N PHE A 169 -14.11 -10.12 8.63
CA PHE A 169 -15.28 -9.26 8.48
C PHE A 169 -16.06 -9.69 7.24
N GLY A 170 -17.26 -10.22 7.46
CA GLY A 170 -18.05 -10.82 6.38
C GLY A 170 -19.48 -11.10 6.77
N THR A 171 -20.35 -11.13 5.78
CA THR A 171 -21.79 -11.40 5.92
C THR A 171 -22.25 -12.39 4.86
N GLU A 172 -23.27 -13.18 5.19
CA GLU A 172 -23.93 -14.04 4.22
C GLU A 172 -24.75 -13.18 3.24
N THR A 173 -24.68 -13.52 1.96
CA THR A 173 -25.55 -12.95 0.94
C THR A 173 -26.87 -13.77 0.88
N GLY A 174 -27.89 -13.20 0.25
CA GLY A 174 -29.14 -13.94 0.01
C GLY A 174 -29.01 -15.07 -1.01
N LYS A 175 -27.86 -15.19 -1.71
CA LYS A 175 -27.63 -16.17 -2.77
C LYS A 175 -27.21 -17.51 -2.18
N LEU A 176 -27.89 -18.58 -2.63
CA LEU A 176 -27.54 -19.96 -2.31
C LEU A 176 -26.49 -20.47 -3.31
N LEU A 177 -25.49 -21.14 -2.79
CA LEU A 177 -24.48 -21.88 -3.59
C LEU A 177 -25.07 -23.26 -3.97
N PRO A 178 -24.53 -23.93 -5.01
CA PRO A 178 -24.94 -25.30 -5.34
C PRO A 178 -24.83 -26.31 -4.20
N SER A 179 -23.98 -26.02 -3.21
CA SER A 179 -23.81 -26.81 -1.97
C SER A 179 -24.92 -26.62 -0.95
N GLY A 180 -25.95 -25.81 -1.21
CA GLY A 180 -27.03 -25.45 -0.27
C GLY A 180 -26.61 -24.43 0.80
N LYS A 181 -25.35 -24.01 0.83
CA LYS A 181 -24.84 -22.96 1.74
C LYS A 181 -25.09 -21.58 1.16
N ARG A 182 -25.29 -20.60 2.03
CA ARG A 182 -25.35 -19.19 1.61
C ARG A 182 -23.96 -18.70 1.20
N GLU A 183 -23.93 -17.94 0.11
CA GLU A 183 -22.69 -17.30 -0.34
C GLU A 183 -22.20 -16.30 0.73
N LEU A 184 -20.92 -16.33 1.02
CA LEU A 184 -20.28 -15.41 1.96
C LEU A 184 -19.62 -14.25 1.23
N LEU A 185 -20.07 -13.04 1.48
CA LEU A 185 -19.38 -11.81 1.10
C LEU A 185 -18.41 -11.42 2.22
N ALA A 186 -17.12 -11.51 1.96
CA ALA A 186 -16.08 -11.24 2.93
C ALA A 186 -15.14 -10.10 2.48
N LEU A 187 -14.51 -9.46 3.47
CA LEU A 187 -13.48 -8.48 3.22
C LEU A 187 -12.29 -9.15 2.51
N TYR A 188 -11.75 -8.47 1.48
CA TYR A 188 -10.62 -8.94 0.72
C TYR A 188 -9.38 -9.14 1.61
N GLU A 189 -8.71 -10.26 1.44
CA GLU A 189 -7.46 -10.57 2.12
C GLU A 189 -6.28 -9.88 1.43
N ILE A 190 -5.57 -9.07 2.19
CA ILE A 190 -4.31 -8.48 1.76
C ILE A 190 -3.19 -9.49 2.04
N SER A 191 -2.73 -10.17 0.99
CA SER A 191 -1.70 -11.22 1.07
C SER A 191 -0.71 -11.11 -0.09
#